data_e2310431eec31221224e4974fc72bf63
#
_entry.id   e2310431eec31221224e4974fc72bf63
#
_cell.length_a   1.000
_cell.length_b   1.000
_cell.length_c   1.000
_cell.angle_alpha   90.00
_cell.angle_beta   90.00
_cell.angle_gamma   90.00
#
_symmetry.space_group_name_H-M   'P 1'
#
loop_
_entity.id
_entity.type
_entity.pdbx_description
1 polymer ?
#
loop_
_entity_poly.entity_id
_entity_poly.type
_entity_poly.pdbx_seq_one_letter_code
_entity_poly.pdbx_strand_id
1 'polypeptide(L)'
;MGGYLEVRTLAFNSALVSAVLGLSMAYIYVARKTYPGFGSWLCGVSFHTAGMLLLALRGHIPDVLSVVAANLFIALYLVLLTRGATAFVGGRQRTGVQVISMAFLLGASSYFTYVIPSVSSRIVIFSSVMIPYGIWVGWIIIRRVPVLLRSMNWFLTVAVVAFVCWLIARIVLTLLFERAMDELMSPSFVQGVSFVVFAGLNVLCILGLITLNFQRVEDDLLRSVDEIKTLRGIIPICSSCKKIRDDQGYWKQLEAYMRDHADITFSHGICPECTEKLYSTVGTGEKAPTGRSGEPPRDG
;
A
#
# COMPACT_ATOMS: atom_id res chain seq x y z
N MET A 1 42.56 -6.70 -14.67
CA MET A 1 42.08 -5.46 -14.01
C MET A 1 40.55 -5.60 -13.86
N GLY A 2 40.09 -6.19 -12.77
CA GLY A 2 38.66 -6.29 -12.46
C GLY A 2 38.22 -4.95 -11.85
N GLY A 3 37.47 -4.17 -12.61
CA GLY A 3 36.91 -2.93 -12.10
C GLY A 3 35.83 -3.24 -11.08
N TYR A 4 36.15 -3.20 -9.81
CA TYR A 4 35.15 -3.13 -8.76
C TYR A 4 34.43 -1.79 -8.91
N LEU A 5 33.10 -1.83 -8.97
CA LEU A 5 32.26 -0.62 -8.97
C LEU A 5 32.63 0.21 -7.73
N GLU A 6 33.08 1.44 -7.96
CA GLU A 6 33.41 2.34 -6.86
C GLU A 6 32.18 2.60 -6.00
N VAL A 7 32.31 2.48 -4.70
CA VAL A 7 31.23 2.71 -3.73
C VAL A 7 30.60 4.09 -3.89
N ARG A 8 31.41 5.11 -4.28
CA ARG A 8 30.92 6.46 -4.59
C ARG A 8 29.94 6.48 -5.75
N THR A 9 30.26 5.79 -6.85
CA THR A 9 29.40 5.68 -8.03
C THR A 9 28.08 4.96 -7.66
N LEU A 10 28.13 3.91 -6.85
CA LEU A 10 26.94 3.20 -6.39
C LEU A 10 26.07 4.06 -5.47
N ALA A 11 26.68 4.83 -4.55
CA ALA A 11 25.95 5.75 -3.69
C ALA A 11 25.31 6.88 -4.51
N PHE A 12 26.01 7.46 -5.48
CA PHE A 12 25.48 8.47 -6.39
C PHE A 12 24.32 7.95 -7.22
N ASN A 13 24.45 6.76 -7.83
CA ASN A 13 23.35 6.12 -8.57
C ASN A 13 22.14 5.85 -7.68
N SER A 14 22.34 5.39 -6.44
CA SER A 14 21.26 5.20 -5.47
C SER A 14 20.56 6.54 -5.13
N ALA A 15 21.32 7.63 -4.97
CA ALA A 15 20.76 8.96 -4.77
C ALA A 15 19.92 9.41 -5.97
N LEU A 16 20.43 9.22 -7.19
CA LEU A 16 19.73 9.62 -8.42
C LEU A 16 18.41 8.85 -8.59
N VAL A 17 18.44 7.54 -8.44
CA VAL A 17 17.24 6.69 -8.53
C VAL A 17 16.22 7.09 -7.46
N SER A 18 16.67 7.30 -6.22
CA SER A 18 15.79 7.74 -5.14
C SER A 18 15.21 9.14 -5.38
N ALA A 19 15.99 10.05 -5.99
CA ALA A 19 15.51 11.38 -6.36
C ALA A 19 14.38 11.31 -7.41
N VAL A 20 14.55 10.51 -8.46
CA VAL A 20 13.53 10.30 -9.50
C VAL A 20 12.25 9.72 -8.90
N LEU A 21 12.37 8.68 -8.06
CA LEU A 21 11.22 8.10 -7.36
C LEU A 21 10.58 9.09 -6.38
N GLY A 22 11.39 9.89 -5.67
CA GLY A 22 10.92 10.94 -4.79
C GLY A 22 10.13 12.03 -5.52
N LEU A 23 10.59 12.46 -6.70
CA LEU A 23 9.86 13.40 -7.57
C LEU A 23 8.52 12.81 -8.05
N SER A 24 8.52 11.52 -8.40
CA SER A 24 7.27 10.81 -8.76
C SER A 24 6.30 10.77 -7.58
N MET A 25 6.78 10.49 -6.36
CA MET A 25 5.95 10.53 -5.16
C MET A 25 5.45 11.95 -4.86
N ALA A 26 6.29 12.99 -5.04
CA ALA A 26 5.90 14.38 -4.86
C ALA A 26 4.77 14.78 -5.83
N TYR A 27 4.90 14.40 -7.10
CA TYR A 27 3.84 14.60 -8.09
C TYR A 27 2.53 13.92 -7.67
N ILE A 28 2.59 12.65 -7.23
CA ILE A 28 1.41 11.91 -6.76
C ILE A 28 0.80 12.62 -5.54
N TYR A 29 1.63 13.06 -4.60
CA TYR A 29 1.18 13.73 -3.38
C TYR A 29 0.40 15.03 -3.65
N VAL A 30 0.82 15.78 -4.66
CA VAL A 30 0.17 17.05 -5.05
C VAL A 30 -1.03 16.83 -5.97
N ALA A 31 -0.90 15.91 -6.95
CA ALA A 31 -1.86 15.75 -8.04
C ALA A 31 -2.96 14.71 -7.79
N ARG A 32 -2.80 13.85 -6.79
CA ARG A 32 -3.69 12.70 -6.56
C ARG A 32 -4.13 12.58 -5.10
N LYS A 33 -5.21 11.83 -4.85
CA LYS A 33 -5.64 11.48 -3.49
C LYS A 33 -4.57 10.57 -2.84
N THR A 34 -4.12 10.96 -1.66
CA THR A 34 -3.18 10.18 -0.85
C THR A 34 -3.72 9.97 0.55
N TYR A 35 -3.30 8.87 1.19
CA TYR A 35 -3.72 8.51 2.54
C TYR A 35 -2.74 9.01 3.61
N PRO A 36 -3.19 9.09 4.89
CA PRO A 36 -2.32 9.42 6.00
C PRO A 36 -1.05 8.57 6.00
N GLY A 37 0.11 9.22 6.13
CA GLY A 37 1.41 8.56 6.09
C GLY A 37 2.18 8.72 4.78
N PHE A 38 1.52 9.00 3.64
CA PHE A 38 2.20 9.18 2.35
C PHE A 38 3.22 10.33 2.39
N GLY A 39 2.87 11.46 3.00
CA GLY A 39 3.79 12.59 3.20
C GLY A 39 5.01 12.22 4.04
N SER A 40 4.88 11.33 5.04
CA SER A 40 6.02 10.82 5.80
C SER A 40 6.93 9.95 4.94
N TRP A 41 6.39 9.13 4.04
CA TRP A 41 7.16 8.34 3.10
C TRP A 41 7.93 9.22 2.11
N LEU A 42 7.28 10.24 1.53
CA LEU A 42 7.90 11.22 0.65
C LEU A 42 9.06 11.94 1.36
N CYS A 43 8.84 12.44 2.57
CA CYS A 43 9.87 13.07 3.37
C CYS A 43 11.05 12.11 3.65
N GLY A 44 10.73 10.84 3.96
CA GLY A 44 11.73 9.79 4.16
C GLY A 44 12.60 9.58 2.92
N VAL A 45 12.00 9.44 1.74
CA VAL A 45 12.74 9.28 0.47
C VAL A 45 13.65 10.50 0.20
N SER A 46 13.20 11.70 0.52
CA SER A 46 14.01 12.91 0.40
C SER A 46 15.25 12.87 1.31
N PHE A 47 15.09 12.42 2.57
CA PHE A 47 16.23 12.21 3.47
C PHE A 47 17.16 11.09 2.99
N HIS A 48 16.63 10.00 2.46
CA HIS A 48 17.45 8.94 1.86
C HIS A 48 18.30 9.48 0.70
N THR A 49 17.69 10.23 -0.21
CA THR A 49 18.37 10.87 -1.34
C THR A 49 19.51 11.79 -0.86
N ALA A 50 19.21 12.66 0.10
CA ALA A 50 20.21 13.57 0.68
C ALA A 50 21.33 12.78 1.39
N GLY A 51 21.01 11.74 2.16
CA GLY A 51 21.99 10.90 2.84
C GLY A 51 22.93 10.18 1.87
N MET A 52 22.39 9.60 0.79
CA MET A 52 23.17 8.94 -0.24
C MET A 52 24.05 9.92 -1.03
N LEU A 53 23.58 11.14 -1.27
CA LEU A 53 24.37 12.19 -1.91
C LEU A 53 25.53 12.63 -1.01
N LEU A 54 25.28 12.86 0.29
CA LEU A 54 26.35 13.19 1.25
C LEU A 54 27.40 12.08 1.32
N LEU A 55 26.94 10.82 1.31
CA LEU A 55 27.86 9.66 1.30
C LEU A 55 28.70 9.60 0.02
N ALA A 56 28.12 9.89 -1.15
CA ALA A 56 28.83 9.92 -2.43
C ALA A 56 29.92 11.02 -2.47
N LEU A 57 29.70 12.12 -1.76
CA LEU A 57 30.64 13.23 -1.65
C LEU A 57 31.74 13.02 -0.60
N ARG A 58 31.80 11.85 0.04
CA ARG A 58 32.81 11.54 1.05
C ARG A 58 34.23 11.75 0.49
N GLY A 59 35.10 12.40 1.30
CA GLY A 59 36.43 12.79 0.91
C GLY A 59 36.52 14.13 0.16
N HIS A 60 35.40 14.76 -0.22
CA HIS A 60 35.29 16.09 -0.75
C HIS A 60 34.66 17.07 0.23
N ILE A 61 33.92 16.56 1.22
CA ILE A 61 33.25 17.32 2.28
C ILE A 61 33.68 16.78 3.64
N PRO A 62 33.53 17.56 4.74
CA PRO A 62 33.86 17.11 6.09
C PRO A 62 33.17 15.80 6.51
N ASP A 63 33.88 14.97 7.28
CA ASP A 63 33.34 13.67 7.76
C ASP A 63 32.09 13.81 8.59
N VAL A 64 31.86 14.92 9.26
CA VAL A 64 30.61 15.19 9.98
C VAL A 64 29.42 15.14 9.05
N LEU A 65 29.55 15.60 7.83
CA LEU A 65 28.47 15.59 6.84
C LEU A 65 28.41 14.24 6.09
N SER A 66 29.56 13.77 5.60
CA SER A 66 29.63 12.58 4.74
C SER A 66 29.49 11.25 5.50
N VAL A 67 29.71 11.25 6.82
CA VAL A 67 29.59 10.06 7.67
C VAL A 67 28.44 10.21 8.65
N VAL A 68 28.49 11.20 9.56
CA VAL A 68 27.54 11.29 10.66
C VAL A 68 26.15 11.72 10.15
N ALA A 69 26.07 12.83 9.42
CA ALA A 69 24.80 13.31 8.89
C ALA A 69 24.22 12.36 7.82
N ALA A 70 25.06 11.79 6.96
CA ALA A 70 24.62 10.81 5.95
C ALA A 70 23.96 9.59 6.59
N ASN A 71 24.60 8.97 7.59
CA ASN A 71 24.02 7.82 8.30
C ASN A 71 22.74 8.20 9.05
N LEU A 72 22.68 9.38 9.66
CA LEU A 72 21.50 9.87 10.34
C LEU A 72 20.32 10.05 9.36
N PHE A 73 20.57 10.61 8.18
CA PHE A 73 19.54 10.81 7.14
C PHE A 73 19.03 9.49 6.59
N ILE A 74 19.92 8.51 6.34
CA ILE A 74 19.54 7.17 5.91
C ILE A 74 18.74 6.45 7.01
N ALA A 75 19.09 6.63 8.29
CA ALA A 75 18.31 6.08 9.39
C ALA A 75 16.94 6.76 9.54
N LEU A 76 16.88 8.07 9.38
CA LEU A 76 15.64 8.85 9.44
C LEU A 76 14.65 8.43 8.35
N TYR A 77 15.14 8.05 7.18
CA TYR A 77 14.31 7.43 6.14
C TYR A 77 13.51 6.23 6.67
N LEU A 78 14.16 5.27 7.33
CA LEU A 78 13.47 4.08 7.84
C LEU A 78 12.52 4.40 9.00
N VAL A 79 12.86 5.38 9.83
CA VAL A 79 11.95 5.90 10.86
C VAL A 79 10.70 6.50 10.22
N LEU A 80 10.85 7.31 9.19
CA LEU A 80 9.74 7.95 8.48
C LEU A 80 8.91 6.94 7.68
N LEU A 81 9.53 5.89 7.12
CA LEU A 81 8.80 4.76 6.55
C LEU A 81 7.89 4.10 7.59
N THR A 82 8.44 3.83 8.77
CA THR A 82 7.69 3.21 9.87
C THR A 82 6.56 4.11 10.36
N ARG A 83 6.81 5.42 10.49
CA ARG A 83 5.78 6.41 10.83
C ARG A 83 4.67 6.44 9.79
N GLY A 84 5.03 6.49 8.52
CA GLY A 84 4.09 6.47 7.41
C GLY A 84 3.24 5.20 7.40
N ALA A 85 3.85 4.02 7.53
CA ALA A 85 3.14 2.74 7.60
C ALA A 85 2.19 2.67 8.81
N THR A 86 2.63 3.17 9.98
CA THR A 86 1.79 3.23 11.18
C THR A 86 0.59 4.17 10.99
N ALA A 87 0.80 5.35 10.40
CA ALA A 87 -0.26 6.32 10.10
C ALA A 87 -1.25 5.78 9.05
N PHE A 88 -0.75 5.07 8.04
CA PHE A 88 -1.57 4.47 6.98
C PHE A 88 -2.61 3.48 7.52
N VAL A 89 -2.27 2.72 8.57
CA VAL A 89 -3.19 1.79 9.24
C VAL A 89 -3.90 2.39 10.46
N GLY A 90 -3.81 3.70 10.68
CA GLY A 90 -4.43 4.39 11.83
C GLY A 90 -3.83 4.01 13.18
N GLY A 91 -2.56 3.57 13.22
CA GLY A 91 -1.87 3.15 14.42
C GLY A 91 -1.29 4.30 15.25
N ARG A 92 -1.00 4.01 16.54
CA ARG A 92 -0.39 4.99 17.44
C ARG A 92 1.12 5.12 17.22
N GLN A 93 1.59 6.35 17.09
CA GLN A 93 3.02 6.66 16.92
C GLN A 93 3.79 6.49 18.24
N ARG A 94 4.99 5.90 18.16
CA ARG A 94 5.90 5.73 19.29
C ARG A 94 7.08 6.72 19.20
N THR A 95 6.78 8.02 19.20
CA THR A 95 7.77 9.06 18.95
C THR A 95 8.95 9.04 19.91
N GLY A 96 8.73 8.72 21.19
CA GLY A 96 9.82 8.64 22.18
C GLY A 96 10.89 7.61 21.82
N VAL A 97 10.50 6.40 21.40
CA VAL A 97 11.44 5.35 20.97
C VAL A 97 12.23 5.82 19.75
N GLN A 98 11.57 6.49 18.80
CA GLN A 98 12.21 7.00 17.58
C GLN A 98 13.26 8.06 17.91
N VAL A 99 12.95 9.00 18.78
CA VAL A 99 13.89 10.05 19.23
C VAL A 99 15.09 9.45 19.96
N ILE A 100 14.86 8.55 20.89
CA ILE A 100 15.93 7.89 21.65
C ILE A 100 16.85 7.09 20.73
N SER A 101 16.30 6.31 19.79
CA SER A 101 17.13 5.53 18.87
C SER A 101 17.94 6.41 17.92
N MET A 102 17.40 7.56 17.48
CA MET A 102 18.13 8.50 16.62
C MET A 102 19.23 9.24 17.41
N ALA A 103 18.96 9.66 18.65
CA ALA A 103 19.96 10.25 19.53
C ALA A 103 21.09 9.26 19.85
N PHE A 104 20.76 8.00 20.13
CA PHE A 104 21.75 6.94 20.32
C PHE A 104 22.61 6.72 19.07
N LEU A 105 22.00 6.64 17.88
CA LEU A 105 22.70 6.44 16.63
C LEU A 105 23.64 7.63 16.31
N LEU A 106 23.19 8.86 16.57
CA LEU A 106 23.99 10.07 16.41
C LEU A 106 25.23 10.03 17.32
N GLY A 107 25.04 9.74 18.59
CA GLY A 107 26.12 9.63 19.57
C GLY A 107 27.13 8.53 19.22
N ALA A 108 26.62 7.32 18.93
CA ALA A 108 27.46 6.19 18.57
C ALA A 108 28.21 6.39 17.25
N SER A 109 27.54 6.96 16.22
CA SER A 109 28.19 7.28 14.95
C SER A 109 29.31 8.33 15.12
N SER A 110 29.09 9.34 15.96
CA SER A 110 30.10 10.36 16.26
C SER A 110 31.28 9.76 17.05
N TYR A 111 30.99 8.94 18.07
CA TYR A 111 32.03 8.28 18.89
C TYR A 111 32.94 7.38 18.05
N PHE A 112 32.34 6.50 17.20
CA PHE A 112 33.10 5.61 16.30
C PHE A 112 33.58 6.27 15.02
N THR A 113 33.44 7.57 14.89
CA THR A 113 34.08 8.37 13.84
C THR A 113 35.27 9.14 14.35
N TYR A 114 35.18 9.74 15.58
CA TYR A 114 36.18 10.70 16.07
C TYR A 114 36.98 10.20 17.27
N VAL A 115 36.42 9.34 18.15
CA VAL A 115 37.11 8.89 19.38
C VAL A 115 37.79 7.53 19.15
N ILE A 116 37.06 6.53 18.64
CA ILE A 116 37.63 5.21 18.30
C ILE A 116 37.23 4.89 16.87
N PRO A 117 38.00 5.36 15.86
CA PRO A 117 37.62 5.14 14.45
C PRO A 117 37.48 3.66 14.13
N SER A 118 36.25 3.21 13.85
CA SER A 118 35.94 1.82 13.47
C SER A 118 34.75 1.79 12.52
N VAL A 119 35.00 1.35 11.30
CA VAL A 119 33.94 1.18 10.29
C VAL A 119 33.03 0.03 10.66
N SER A 120 33.61 -1.09 11.11
CA SER A 120 32.88 -2.30 11.51
C SER A 120 31.87 -2.01 12.64
N SER A 121 32.29 -1.29 13.69
CA SER A 121 31.42 -0.91 14.81
C SER A 121 30.26 -0.03 14.33
N ARG A 122 30.49 0.92 13.42
CA ARG A 122 29.41 1.76 12.86
C ARG A 122 28.41 0.94 12.04
N ILE A 123 28.88 -0.02 11.24
CA ILE A 123 28.01 -0.92 10.46
C ILE A 123 27.14 -1.75 11.38
N VAL A 124 27.72 -2.37 12.41
CA VAL A 124 27.00 -3.23 13.37
C VAL A 124 25.95 -2.42 14.13
N ILE A 125 26.32 -1.26 14.68
CA ILE A 125 25.39 -0.41 15.45
C ILE A 125 24.25 0.09 14.56
N PHE A 126 24.57 0.61 13.36
CA PHE A 126 23.56 1.07 12.41
C PHE A 126 22.58 -0.04 12.08
N SER A 127 23.08 -1.23 11.71
CA SER A 127 22.22 -2.37 11.34
C SER A 127 21.38 -2.85 12.54
N SER A 128 21.95 -2.91 13.74
CA SER A 128 21.24 -3.33 14.95
C SER A 128 20.10 -2.40 15.33
N VAL A 129 20.28 -1.07 15.15
CA VAL A 129 19.22 -0.08 15.38
C VAL A 129 18.14 -0.15 14.31
N MET A 130 18.48 -0.49 13.07
CA MET A 130 17.52 -0.51 11.95
C MET A 130 16.68 -1.80 11.85
N ILE A 131 17.17 -2.95 12.33
CA ILE A 131 16.45 -4.23 12.33
C ILE A 131 15.07 -4.13 13.01
N PRO A 132 14.91 -3.57 14.23
CA PRO A 132 13.60 -3.42 14.86
C PRO A 132 12.59 -2.62 14.03
N TYR A 133 13.04 -1.59 13.30
CA TYR A 133 12.17 -0.81 12.41
C TYR A 133 11.69 -1.63 11.22
N GLY A 134 12.60 -2.39 10.60
CA GLY A 134 12.23 -3.31 9.51
C GLY A 134 11.22 -4.36 9.97
N ILE A 135 11.45 -4.99 11.12
CA ILE A 135 10.52 -5.96 11.73
C ILE A 135 9.16 -5.30 12.01
N TRP A 136 9.16 -4.07 12.53
CA TRP A 136 7.93 -3.34 12.84
C TRP A 136 7.12 -3.04 11.57
N VAL A 137 7.78 -2.57 10.50
CA VAL A 137 7.12 -2.34 9.20
C VAL A 137 6.56 -3.65 8.63
N GLY A 138 7.35 -4.73 8.65
CA GLY A 138 6.90 -6.06 8.22
C GLY A 138 5.68 -6.55 9.01
N TRP A 139 5.68 -6.37 10.33
CA TRP A 139 4.55 -6.72 11.18
C TRP A 139 3.29 -5.91 10.83
N ILE A 140 3.41 -4.58 10.58
CA ILE A 140 2.29 -3.74 10.14
C ILE A 140 1.71 -4.27 8.84
N ILE A 141 2.56 -4.53 7.83
CA ILE A 141 2.12 -5.02 6.52
C ILE A 141 1.41 -6.37 6.66
N ILE A 142 1.97 -7.30 7.43
CA ILE A 142 1.42 -8.65 7.56
C ILE A 142 0.14 -8.68 8.39
N ARG A 143 0.05 -7.88 9.47
CA ARG A 143 -1.04 -7.99 10.45
C ARG A 143 -2.11 -6.92 10.35
N ARG A 144 -1.78 -5.73 9.81
CA ARG A 144 -2.66 -4.56 9.85
C ARG A 144 -3.16 -4.14 8.48
N VAL A 145 -2.42 -4.42 7.41
CA VAL A 145 -2.90 -4.16 6.04
C VAL A 145 -3.93 -5.24 5.68
N PRO A 146 -5.11 -4.86 5.13
CA PRO A 146 -6.13 -5.80 4.69
C PRO A 146 -5.56 -6.89 3.77
N VAL A 147 -6.08 -8.11 3.90
CA VAL A 147 -5.56 -9.29 3.17
C VAL A 147 -5.57 -9.05 1.65
N LEU A 148 -6.61 -8.41 1.13
CA LEU A 148 -6.73 -8.11 -0.31
C LEU A 148 -5.58 -7.22 -0.79
N LEU A 149 -5.34 -6.09 -0.13
CA LEU A 149 -4.26 -5.17 -0.47
C LEU A 149 -2.88 -5.83 -0.32
N ARG A 150 -2.71 -6.69 0.69
CA ARG A 150 -1.47 -7.43 0.92
C ARG A 150 -1.19 -8.48 -0.16
N SER A 151 -2.21 -9.24 -0.60
CA SER A 151 -2.03 -10.27 -1.62
C SER A 151 -1.62 -9.68 -2.98
N MET A 152 -2.12 -8.50 -3.31
CA MET A 152 -1.75 -7.77 -4.53
C MET A 152 -0.37 -7.10 -4.43
N ASN A 153 0.14 -6.88 -3.20
CA ASN A 153 1.41 -6.18 -2.95
C ASN A 153 2.43 -7.06 -2.19
N TRP A 154 2.46 -8.35 -2.53
CA TRP A 154 3.35 -9.34 -1.90
C TRP A 154 4.84 -8.97 -2.00
N PHE A 155 5.23 -8.31 -3.09
CA PHE A 155 6.63 -7.91 -3.31
C PHE A 155 7.14 -6.90 -2.28
N LEU A 156 6.26 -6.03 -1.74
CA LEU A 156 6.62 -5.13 -0.63
C LEU A 156 6.96 -5.94 0.63
N THR A 157 6.17 -6.98 0.93
CA THR A 157 6.46 -7.88 2.06
C THR A 157 7.80 -8.57 1.88
N VAL A 158 8.05 -9.12 0.68
CA VAL A 158 9.33 -9.76 0.34
C VAL A 158 10.49 -8.76 0.45
N ALA A 159 10.35 -7.54 -0.06
CA ALA A 159 11.39 -6.51 0.03
C ALA A 159 11.74 -6.18 1.49
N VAL A 160 10.74 -6.03 2.37
CA VAL A 160 10.98 -5.73 3.79
C VAL A 160 11.64 -6.91 4.51
N VAL A 161 11.20 -8.14 4.25
CA VAL A 161 11.83 -9.35 4.82
C VAL A 161 13.28 -9.48 4.33
N ALA A 162 13.52 -9.33 3.02
CA ALA A 162 14.85 -9.38 2.44
C ALA A 162 15.76 -8.29 3.02
N PHE A 163 15.22 -7.09 3.28
CA PHE A 163 15.97 -6.01 3.92
C PHE A 163 16.43 -6.40 5.34
N VAL A 164 15.55 -6.96 6.16
CA VAL A 164 15.91 -7.41 7.52
C VAL A 164 16.93 -8.55 7.47
N CYS A 165 16.73 -9.55 6.61
CA CYS A 165 17.67 -10.65 6.41
C CYS A 165 19.05 -10.12 5.98
N TRP A 166 19.09 -9.16 5.07
CA TRP A 166 20.33 -8.53 4.62
C TRP A 166 21.04 -7.78 5.74
N LEU A 167 20.32 -7.03 6.59
CA LEU A 167 20.93 -6.36 7.75
C LEU A 167 21.56 -7.35 8.72
N ILE A 168 20.91 -8.48 8.97
CA ILE A 168 21.44 -9.56 9.82
C ILE A 168 22.68 -10.17 9.17
N ALA A 169 22.60 -10.53 7.88
CA ALA A 169 23.74 -11.07 7.14
C ALA A 169 24.93 -10.09 7.14
N ARG A 170 24.67 -8.78 6.99
CA ARG A 170 25.70 -7.75 7.04
C ARG A 170 26.40 -7.66 8.38
N ILE A 171 25.69 -7.81 9.52
CA ILE A 171 26.32 -7.89 10.84
C ILE A 171 27.24 -9.11 10.91
N VAL A 172 26.74 -10.29 10.52
CA VAL A 172 27.52 -11.54 10.55
C VAL A 172 28.77 -11.43 9.67
N LEU A 173 28.62 -10.96 8.43
CA LEU A 173 29.74 -10.78 7.51
C LEU A 173 30.77 -9.78 8.05
N THR A 174 30.32 -8.68 8.65
CA THR A 174 31.20 -7.67 9.25
C THR A 174 32.01 -8.27 10.39
N LEU A 175 31.37 -9.04 11.29
CA LEU A 175 32.06 -9.68 12.42
C LEU A 175 33.04 -10.79 12.00
N LEU A 176 32.71 -11.54 10.95
CA LEU A 176 33.58 -12.61 10.44
C LEU A 176 34.79 -12.11 9.64
N PHE A 177 34.63 -11.00 8.93
CA PHE A 177 35.62 -10.44 8.01
C PHE A 177 36.13 -9.07 8.45
N GLU A 178 36.11 -8.76 9.75
CA GLU A 178 36.44 -7.44 10.31
C GLU A 178 37.79 -6.88 9.82
N ARG A 179 38.83 -7.75 9.69
CA ARG A 179 40.16 -7.36 9.24
C ARG A 179 40.23 -6.89 7.77
N ALA A 180 39.22 -7.20 6.96
CA ALA A 180 39.16 -6.85 5.54
C ALA A 180 38.39 -5.53 5.28
N MET A 181 37.89 -4.86 6.33
CA MET A 181 37.00 -3.70 6.21
C MET A 181 37.60 -2.40 6.79
N ASP A 182 38.87 -2.12 6.54
CA ASP A 182 39.55 -0.96 7.11
C ASP A 182 38.97 0.40 6.65
N GLU A 183 38.35 0.46 5.47
CA GLU A 183 37.67 1.66 4.97
C GLU A 183 36.33 1.34 4.29
N LEU A 184 35.29 2.15 4.60
CA LEU A 184 33.96 2.03 3.96
C LEU A 184 34.01 2.29 2.44
N MET A 185 35.01 3.04 1.98
CA MET A 185 35.22 3.37 0.56
C MET A 185 36.23 2.44 -0.10
N SER A 186 36.80 1.46 0.63
CA SER A 186 37.67 0.46 0.02
C SER A 186 36.84 -0.37 -0.98
N PRO A 187 37.41 -0.75 -2.13
CA PRO A 187 36.71 -1.55 -3.14
C PRO A 187 36.55 -3.01 -2.68
N SER A 188 35.81 -3.24 -1.58
CA SER A 188 35.47 -4.57 -1.14
C SER A 188 34.21 -5.06 -1.86
N PHE A 189 34.26 -6.32 -2.32
CA PHE A 189 33.11 -6.96 -2.98
C PHE A 189 31.83 -6.92 -2.11
N VAL A 190 31.97 -7.16 -0.81
CA VAL A 190 30.85 -7.16 0.17
C VAL A 190 30.18 -5.79 0.25
N GLN A 191 30.96 -4.72 0.20
CA GLN A 191 30.41 -3.37 0.25
C GLN A 191 29.67 -3.01 -1.05
N GLY A 192 30.28 -3.32 -2.20
CA GLY A 192 29.64 -3.11 -3.50
C GLY A 192 28.31 -3.85 -3.62
N VAL A 193 28.28 -5.12 -3.25
CA VAL A 193 27.05 -5.94 -3.22
C VAL A 193 26.03 -5.33 -2.26
N SER A 194 26.43 -4.85 -1.08
CA SER A 194 25.52 -4.21 -0.12
C SER A 194 24.82 -3.00 -0.72
N PHE A 195 25.52 -2.13 -1.43
CA PHE A 195 24.92 -0.94 -2.08
C PHE A 195 23.92 -1.33 -3.17
N VAL A 196 24.24 -2.33 -4.00
CA VAL A 196 23.35 -2.81 -5.06
C VAL A 196 22.08 -3.40 -4.47
N VAL A 197 22.23 -4.27 -3.45
CA VAL A 197 21.08 -4.90 -2.76
C VAL A 197 20.20 -3.84 -2.09
N PHE A 198 20.78 -2.89 -1.36
CA PHE A 198 20.01 -1.81 -0.73
C PHE A 198 19.31 -0.93 -1.76
N ALA A 199 19.97 -0.59 -2.87
CA ALA A 199 19.36 0.21 -3.93
C ALA A 199 18.15 -0.52 -4.54
N GLY A 200 18.28 -1.81 -4.86
CA GLY A 200 17.19 -2.62 -5.39
C GLY A 200 16.02 -2.75 -4.41
N LEU A 201 16.30 -3.06 -3.14
CA LEU A 201 15.27 -3.15 -2.10
C LEU A 201 14.58 -1.81 -1.84
N ASN A 202 15.31 -0.69 -1.91
CA ASN A 202 14.74 0.65 -1.80
C ASN A 202 13.75 0.94 -2.94
N VAL A 203 14.09 0.62 -4.18
CA VAL A 203 13.19 0.76 -5.34
C VAL A 203 11.92 -0.05 -5.13
N LEU A 204 12.04 -1.33 -4.77
CA LEU A 204 10.90 -2.21 -4.50
C LEU A 204 10.04 -1.68 -3.36
N CYS A 205 10.66 -1.17 -2.30
CA CYS A 205 9.94 -0.58 -1.17
C CYS A 205 9.12 0.65 -1.60
N ILE A 206 9.73 1.60 -2.33
CA ILE A 206 9.05 2.82 -2.79
C ILE A 206 7.91 2.48 -3.74
N LEU A 207 8.14 1.61 -4.73
CA LEU A 207 7.09 1.15 -5.64
C LEU A 207 5.95 0.45 -4.88
N GLY A 208 6.29 -0.37 -3.89
CA GLY A 208 5.30 -1.01 -3.04
C GLY A 208 4.44 -0.04 -2.23
N LEU A 209 5.03 1.03 -1.70
CA LEU A 209 4.29 2.07 -0.97
C LEU A 209 3.38 2.88 -1.89
N ILE A 210 3.83 3.21 -3.09
CA ILE A 210 3.02 3.87 -4.12
C ILE A 210 1.84 2.97 -4.50
N THR A 211 2.10 1.71 -4.81
CA THR A 211 1.07 0.72 -5.16
C THR A 211 0.06 0.54 -4.04
N LEU A 212 0.52 0.44 -2.79
CA LEU A 212 -0.35 0.32 -1.61
C LEU A 212 -1.31 1.51 -1.48
N ASN A 213 -0.83 2.73 -1.75
CA ASN A 213 -1.67 3.92 -1.75
C ASN A 213 -2.73 3.87 -2.86
N PHE A 214 -2.36 3.49 -4.08
CA PHE A 214 -3.30 3.37 -5.21
C PHE A 214 -4.35 2.29 -4.98
N GLN A 215 -3.95 1.12 -4.48
CA GLN A 215 -4.89 0.03 -4.15
C GLN A 215 -5.95 0.48 -3.13
N ARG A 216 -5.57 1.28 -2.15
CA ARG A 216 -6.53 1.83 -1.19
C ARG A 216 -7.48 2.84 -1.82
N VAL A 217 -6.98 3.68 -2.74
CA VAL A 217 -7.84 4.60 -3.52
C VAL A 217 -8.84 3.83 -4.36
N GLU A 218 -8.39 2.76 -5.00
CA GLU A 218 -9.23 1.88 -5.82
C GLU A 218 -10.31 1.17 -4.97
N ASP A 219 -9.93 0.61 -3.81
CA ASP A 219 -10.86 -0.04 -2.88
C ASP A 219 -11.94 0.93 -2.39
N ASP A 220 -11.57 2.16 -2.01
CA ASP A 220 -12.54 3.19 -1.63
C ASP A 220 -13.46 3.58 -2.79
N LEU A 221 -12.93 3.65 -4.03
CA LEU A 221 -13.74 3.96 -5.21
C LEU A 221 -14.77 2.85 -5.49
N LEU A 222 -14.31 1.58 -5.45
CA LEU A 222 -15.20 0.43 -5.67
C LEU A 222 -16.31 0.38 -4.62
N ARG A 223 -16.01 0.62 -3.35
CA ARG A 223 -17.02 0.72 -2.28
C ARG A 223 -18.03 1.83 -2.54
N SER A 224 -17.56 3.02 -2.95
CA SER A 224 -18.45 4.14 -3.26
C SER A 224 -19.38 3.83 -4.43
N VAL A 225 -18.87 3.14 -5.47
CA VAL A 225 -19.69 2.69 -6.60
C VAL A 225 -20.74 1.67 -6.16
N ASP A 226 -20.38 0.75 -5.28
CA ASP A 226 -21.30 -0.28 -4.77
C ASP A 226 -22.39 0.33 -3.87
N GLU A 227 -22.03 1.29 -3.02
CA GLU A 227 -23.01 2.06 -2.24
C GLU A 227 -24.01 2.81 -3.14
N ILE A 228 -23.52 3.45 -4.21
CA ILE A 228 -24.39 4.13 -5.18
C ILE A 228 -25.34 3.14 -5.86
N LYS A 229 -24.85 1.95 -6.26
CA LYS A 229 -25.69 0.91 -6.85
C LYS A 229 -26.78 0.45 -5.89
N THR A 230 -26.43 0.23 -4.62
CA THR A 230 -27.38 -0.20 -3.58
C THR A 230 -28.46 0.86 -3.35
N LEU A 231 -28.09 2.14 -3.27
CA LEU A 231 -29.03 3.26 -3.10
C LEU A 231 -29.94 3.43 -4.34
N ARG A 232 -29.41 3.24 -5.54
CA ARG A 232 -30.22 3.28 -6.78
C ARG A 232 -31.15 2.08 -6.93
N GLY A 233 -30.87 0.97 -6.26
CA GLY A 233 -31.72 -0.22 -6.21
C GLY A 233 -32.98 -0.06 -5.31
N ILE A 234 -33.09 1.00 -4.53
CA ILE A 234 -34.26 1.25 -3.68
C ILE A 234 -35.27 2.11 -4.47
N ILE A 235 -36.31 1.45 -4.96
CA ILE A 235 -37.41 2.13 -5.67
C ILE A 235 -38.48 2.53 -4.62
N PRO A 236 -38.76 3.83 -4.43
CA PRO A 236 -39.79 4.26 -3.48
C PRO A 236 -41.18 3.92 -4.04
N ILE A 237 -41.87 2.99 -3.37
CA ILE A 237 -43.24 2.58 -3.74
C ILE A 237 -44.25 3.03 -2.69
N CYS A 238 -45.43 3.39 -3.13
CA CYS A 238 -46.57 3.64 -2.24
C CYS A 238 -47.00 2.36 -1.54
N SER A 239 -47.07 2.35 -0.22
CA SER A 239 -47.49 1.17 0.56
C SER A 239 -48.92 0.70 0.24
N SER A 240 -49.80 1.61 -0.18
CA SER A 240 -51.21 1.34 -0.49
C SER A 240 -51.39 0.94 -1.96
N CYS A 241 -51.11 1.87 -2.90
CA CYS A 241 -51.44 1.67 -4.31
C CYS A 241 -50.30 1.11 -5.17
N LYS A 242 -49.10 0.88 -4.56
CA LYS A 242 -47.93 0.32 -5.23
C LYS A 242 -47.34 1.16 -6.40
N LYS A 243 -47.80 2.39 -6.58
CA LYS A 243 -47.18 3.33 -7.53
C LYS A 243 -45.76 3.66 -7.12
N ILE A 244 -44.88 3.87 -8.12
CA ILE A 244 -43.50 4.27 -7.93
C ILE A 244 -43.40 5.78 -8.01
N ARG A 245 -42.60 6.37 -7.12
CA ARG A 245 -42.25 7.80 -7.19
C ARG A 245 -41.00 7.96 -8.05
N ASP A 246 -41.13 8.73 -9.16
CA ASP A 246 -39.99 9.02 -10.02
C ASP A 246 -39.07 10.11 -9.44
N ASP A 247 -37.93 10.36 -10.11
CA ASP A 247 -36.92 11.33 -9.67
C ASP A 247 -37.45 12.80 -9.69
N GLN A 248 -38.54 13.06 -10.40
CA GLN A 248 -39.23 14.34 -10.45
C GLN A 248 -40.31 14.48 -9.36
N GLY A 249 -40.53 13.42 -8.59
CA GLY A 249 -41.51 13.38 -7.49
C GLY A 249 -42.92 12.94 -7.89
N TYR A 250 -43.16 12.58 -9.16
CA TYR A 250 -44.47 12.11 -9.62
C TYR A 250 -44.69 10.62 -9.37
N TRP A 251 -45.94 10.22 -9.11
CA TRP A 251 -46.31 8.84 -8.85
C TRP A 251 -46.79 8.16 -10.14
N LYS A 252 -46.01 7.19 -10.66
CA LYS A 252 -46.28 6.44 -11.88
C LYS A 252 -46.69 4.99 -11.55
N GLN A 253 -47.45 4.34 -12.44
CA GLN A 253 -47.67 2.90 -12.36
C GLN A 253 -46.36 2.14 -12.48
N LEU A 254 -46.24 0.98 -11.80
CA LEU A 254 -45.03 0.16 -11.82
C LEU A 254 -44.62 -0.20 -13.26
N GLU A 255 -45.57 -0.61 -14.08
CA GLU A 255 -45.33 -1.05 -15.46
C GLU A 255 -44.86 0.10 -16.34
N ALA A 256 -45.40 1.30 -16.15
CA ALA A 256 -44.96 2.48 -16.89
C ALA A 256 -43.56 2.90 -16.49
N TYR A 257 -43.27 2.94 -15.20
CA TYR A 257 -41.94 3.27 -14.68
C TYR A 257 -40.87 2.30 -15.19
N MET A 258 -41.16 0.98 -15.10
CA MET A 258 -40.19 -0.05 -15.52
C MET A 258 -39.95 -0.07 -17.01
N ARG A 259 -40.97 0.28 -17.84
CA ARG A 259 -40.81 0.41 -19.29
C ARG A 259 -39.90 1.56 -19.66
N ASP A 260 -39.95 2.65 -18.89
CA ASP A 260 -39.14 3.85 -19.13
C ASP A 260 -37.68 3.67 -18.67
N HIS A 261 -37.41 2.76 -17.70
CA HIS A 261 -36.12 2.64 -17.02
C HIS A 261 -35.42 1.28 -17.21
N ALA A 262 -36.10 0.29 -17.80
CA ALA A 262 -35.55 -1.04 -18.08
C ALA A 262 -36.10 -1.56 -19.41
N ASP A 263 -35.31 -2.34 -20.14
CA ASP A 263 -35.72 -2.95 -21.40
C ASP A 263 -36.55 -4.22 -21.12
N ILE A 264 -37.72 -4.04 -20.51
CA ILE A 264 -38.62 -5.13 -20.12
C ILE A 264 -40.04 -4.87 -20.63
N THR A 265 -40.73 -5.95 -21.03
CA THR A 265 -42.13 -5.96 -21.40
C THR A 265 -42.93 -6.84 -20.41
N PHE A 266 -44.09 -6.36 -20.02
CA PHE A 266 -44.99 -7.12 -19.13
C PHE A 266 -46.02 -7.86 -19.92
N SER A 267 -46.20 -9.18 -19.67
CA SER A 267 -47.39 -9.93 -20.04
C SER A 267 -48.41 -9.87 -18.88
N HIS A 268 -49.68 -9.74 -19.22
CA HIS A 268 -50.74 -9.67 -18.21
C HIS A 268 -51.44 -11.03 -18.11
N GLY A 269 -51.58 -11.49 -16.86
CA GLY A 269 -52.31 -12.69 -16.50
C GLY A 269 -53.05 -12.48 -15.19
N ILE A 270 -54.01 -13.31 -14.90
CA ILE A 270 -54.76 -13.32 -13.63
C ILE A 270 -54.35 -14.56 -12.84
N CYS A 271 -53.83 -14.38 -11.64
CA CYS A 271 -53.47 -15.52 -10.78
C CYS A 271 -54.71 -16.23 -10.25
N PRO A 272 -54.62 -17.51 -9.85
CA PRO A 272 -55.75 -18.29 -9.38
C PRO A 272 -56.56 -17.62 -8.25
N GLU A 273 -55.88 -17.01 -7.28
CA GLU A 273 -56.53 -16.31 -6.16
C GLU A 273 -57.31 -15.07 -6.61
N CYS A 274 -56.81 -14.32 -7.58
CA CYS A 274 -57.51 -13.18 -8.15
C CYS A 274 -58.68 -13.65 -9.05
N THR A 275 -58.52 -14.76 -9.77
CA THR A 275 -59.57 -15.37 -10.56
C THR A 275 -60.76 -15.77 -9.65
N GLU A 276 -60.47 -16.43 -8.54
CA GLU A 276 -61.48 -16.79 -7.56
C GLU A 276 -62.20 -15.59 -6.94
N LYS A 277 -61.43 -14.52 -6.56
CA LYS A 277 -62.01 -13.30 -6.00
C LYS A 277 -62.85 -12.48 -6.99
N LEU A 278 -62.46 -12.44 -8.25
CA LEU A 278 -63.15 -11.63 -9.28
C LEU A 278 -64.36 -12.36 -9.89
N TYR A 279 -64.29 -13.69 -9.97
CA TYR A 279 -65.30 -14.51 -10.65
C TYR A 279 -66.13 -15.41 -9.73
N SER A 280 -65.82 -15.45 -8.43
CA SER A 280 -66.63 -16.21 -7.46
C SER A 280 -68.05 -15.67 -7.31
N THR A 281 -68.34 -14.43 -7.67
CA THR A 281 -69.68 -13.82 -7.65
C THR A 281 -70.45 -14.03 -8.94
N VAL A 282 -69.92 -14.67 -9.99
CA VAL A 282 -70.55 -14.87 -11.29
C VAL A 282 -70.99 -16.35 -11.46
N GLY A 283 -70.81 -17.20 -10.45
CA GLY A 283 -70.97 -18.66 -10.57
C GLY A 283 -72.17 -19.22 -9.91
N THR A 284 -73.40 -18.84 -10.30
CA THR A 284 -74.55 -19.71 -10.18
C THR A 284 -75.13 -19.99 -11.56
N GLY A 285 -74.53 -20.98 -12.22
CA GLY A 285 -75.13 -21.55 -13.46
C GLY A 285 -74.07 -21.73 -14.57
N GLU A 286 -73.55 -22.93 -14.60
CA GLU A 286 -72.97 -23.66 -15.73
C GLU A 286 -71.52 -24.16 -15.50
N LYS A 287 -71.42 -25.50 -15.41
CA LYS A 287 -70.15 -26.22 -15.37
C LYS A 287 -69.39 -26.01 -16.65
N ALA A 288 -68.22 -25.37 -16.56
CA ALA A 288 -67.29 -25.36 -17.65
C ALA A 288 -66.68 -26.74 -17.92
N PRO A 289 -66.36 -27.09 -19.19
CA PRO A 289 -65.81 -28.40 -19.53
C PRO A 289 -64.32 -28.48 -19.07
N THR A 290 -63.99 -29.62 -18.49
CA THR A 290 -62.67 -30.03 -18.09
C THR A 290 -61.73 -30.07 -19.29
N GLY A 291 -60.92 -29.06 -19.45
CA GLY A 291 -59.85 -29.02 -20.45
C GLY A 291 -58.64 -29.86 -19.98
N ARG A 292 -58.22 -30.77 -20.82
CA ARG A 292 -57.11 -31.71 -20.70
C ARG A 292 -55.82 -31.06 -20.25
N SER A 293 -55.19 -31.68 -19.25
CA SER A 293 -53.79 -31.49 -18.89
C SER A 293 -52.87 -31.76 -20.09
N GLY A 294 -52.27 -30.75 -20.66
CA GLY A 294 -51.18 -30.89 -21.62
C GLY A 294 -49.88 -31.16 -20.87
N GLU A 295 -49.34 -32.32 -21.10
CA GLU A 295 -47.99 -32.76 -20.71
C GLU A 295 -46.91 -31.90 -21.43
N PRO A 296 -45.86 -31.43 -20.79
CA PRO A 296 -44.82 -30.69 -21.48
C PRO A 296 -43.95 -31.62 -22.33
N PRO A 297 -43.47 -31.19 -23.51
CA PRO A 297 -42.60 -31.99 -24.37
C PRO A 297 -41.25 -32.22 -23.70
N ARG A 298 -40.79 -33.45 -23.71
CA ARG A 298 -39.42 -33.89 -23.41
C ARG A 298 -38.56 -33.58 -24.64
N ASP A 299 -37.68 -32.63 -24.50
CA ASP A 299 -36.60 -32.43 -25.49
C ASP A 299 -35.47 -33.42 -25.24
N GLY A 300 -34.97 -34.01 -26.38
CA GLY A 300 -33.83 -34.89 -26.46
C GLY A 300 -32.51 -34.17 -26.57
#